data_7f5091e4464d017998870e674853b402
#
_entry.id   7f5091e4464d017998870e674853b402
#
_cell.length_a   1.000
_cell.length_b   1.000
_cell.length_c   1.000
_cell.angle_alpha   90.00
_cell.angle_beta   90.00
_cell.angle_gamma   90.00
#
_symmetry.space_group_name_H-M   'P 1'
#
loop_
_entity.id
_entity.type
_entity.pdbx_description
1 polymer ?
#
loop_
_entity_poly.entity_id
_entity_poly.type
_entity_poly.pdbx_seq_one_letter_code
_entity_poly.pdbx_strand_id
1 'polypeptide(L)'
;MKQIVSLNALCLAPHLWAQTPFENIIQKSRNTFDSLKLAEDNQMYYKLELLRYLFDKEKITSGEYDQMAKEIREANKQHILLHYYKQALQLNSELQQKNSQIAIDTVPKTTTLDSLITDELKMAYEEERRELYKNRMRYGDNDQTLQPRPYMAMGLQTAIGDNNQLKPHLHTDLGLGLIARISEKRRLFISAGLVWQNNRFEIKGDNYFVTENETSRLMPYGKPLKSSKLRLHYLIIPIELQKKIRRESHIGIGCYFGGLIDATQKIKYEENGEDYKLVFRNNLKPNRATYGVSAQIGYGGLAIYAKYSLAPLFQHTPTEIHPLSIGVSFYLN
;
A
#
# COMPACT_ATOMS: atom_id res chain seq x y z
N MET A 1 33.55 -47.80 -22.63
CA MET A 1 33.26 -47.15 -21.33
C MET A 1 33.76 -45.72 -21.40
N LYS A 2 32.87 -44.78 -21.62
CA LYS A 2 33.18 -43.35 -21.68
C LYS A 2 32.91 -42.75 -20.30
N GLN A 3 33.95 -42.22 -19.65
CA GLN A 3 33.83 -41.47 -18.41
C GLN A 3 33.10 -40.13 -18.70
N ILE A 4 31.97 -39.95 -18.07
CA ILE A 4 31.29 -38.66 -17.97
C ILE A 4 31.93 -37.96 -16.77
N VAL A 5 32.87 -37.04 -17.07
CA VAL A 5 33.41 -36.13 -16.06
C VAL A 5 32.34 -35.10 -15.76
N SER A 6 31.89 -35.12 -14.51
CA SER A 6 30.87 -34.24 -13.97
C SER A 6 31.33 -32.78 -13.99
N LEU A 7 30.54 -31.94 -14.69
CA LEU A 7 30.72 -30.49 -14.84
C LEU A 7 30.31 -29.70 -13.57
N ASN A 8 30.10 -30.35 -12.43
CA ASN A 8 29.57 -29.72 -11.21
C ASN A 8 30.65 -29.22 -10.22
N ALA A 9 31.93 -29.20 -10.60
CA ALA A 9 32.99 -28.72 -9.69
C ALA A 9 33.44 -27.27 -9.96
N LEU A 10 32.81 -26.53 -10.88
CA LEU A 10 33.24 -25.18 -11.28
C LEU A 10 32.38 -24.04 -10.69
N CYS A 11 31.38 -24.32 -9.87
CA CYS A 11 30.49 -23.29 -9.32
C CYS A 11 30.73 -22.90 -7.84
N LEU A 12 31.85 -23.35 -7.20
CA LEU A 12 32.08 -23.09 -5.77
C LEU A 12 33.35 -22.29 -5.46
N ALA A 13 33.86 -21.45 -6.34
CA ALA A 13 34.94 -20.53 -6.02
C ALA A 13 34.71 -19.10 -6.52
N PRO A 14 33.73 -18.30 -6.01
CA PRO A 14 33.64 -16.89 -6.35
C PRO A 14 34.46 -15.95 -5.45
N HIS A 15 35.28 -16.43 -4.50
CA HIS A 15 35.92 -15.58 -3.48
C HIS A 15 37.43 -15.56 -3.43
N LEU A 16 38.13 -16.08 -4.43
CA LEU A 16 39.64 -16.11 -4.42
C LEU A 16 40.26 -15.49 -5.67
N TRP A 17 39.54 -14.63 -6.39
CA TRP A 17 40.17 -13.75 -7.37
C TRP A 17 40.61 -12.50 -6.61
N ALA A 18 41.86 -12.42 -6.23
CA ALA A 18 42.48 -11.19 -5.78
C ALA A 18 42.22 -10.14 -6.86
N GLN A 19 41.40 -9.13 -6.52
CA GLN A 19 41.10 -8.02 -7.45
C GLN A 19 42.44 -7.47 -7.91
N THR A 20 42.64 -7.40 -9.22
CA THR A 20 43.86 -6.81 -9.77
C THR A 20 43.93 -5.35 -9.36
N PRO A 21 45.12 -4.74 -9.17
CA PRO A 21 45.26 -3.32 -8.85
C PRO A 21 44.46 -2.44 -9.82
N PHE A 22 44.26 -2.87 -11.05
CA PHE A 22 43.49 -2.22 -12.08
C PHE A 22 41.97 -2.24 -11.78
N GLU A 23 41.41 -3.35 -11.34
CA GLU A 23 40.00 -3.46 -10.94
C GLU A 23 39.69 -2.61 -9.73
N ASN A 24 40.61 -2.51 -8.78
CA ASN A 24 40.47 -1.63 -7.62
C ASN A 24 40.39 -0.14 -8.01
N ILE A 25 41.22 0.31 -8.97
CA ILE A 25 41.21 1.68 -9.49
C ILE A 25 39.88 1.99 -10.17
N ILE A 26 39.40 1.08 -11.04
CA ILE A 26 38.11 1.21 -11.72
C ILE A 26 36.96 1.26 -10.73
N GLN A 27 36.94 0.32 -9.76
CA GLN A 27 35.87 0.26 -8.77
C GLN A 27 35.84 1.51 -7.86
N LYS A 28 37.01 2.00 -7.45
CA LYS A 28 37.13 3.24 -6.71
C LYS A 28 36.60 4.43 -7.51
N SER A 29 36.99 4.54 -8.78
CA SER A 29 36.49 5.59 -9.69
C SER A 29 34.96 5.54 -9.84
N ARG A 30 34.40 4.34 -10.04
CA ARG A 30 32.96 4.12 -10.14
C ARG A 30 32.23 4.53 -8.86
N ASN A 31 32.68 4.11 -7.69
CA ASN A 31 32.06 4.48 -6.42
C ASN A 31 32.10 6.00 -6.19
N THR A 32 33.20 6.66 -6.56
CA THR A 32 33.33 8.11 -6.48
C THR A 32 32.35 8.81 -7.42
N PHE A 33 32.18 8.32 -8.65
CA PHE A 33 31.21 8.87 -9.59
C PHE A 33 29.76 8.69 -9.10
N ASP A 34 29.41 7.52 -8.59
CA ASP A 34 28.05 7.24 -8.10
C ASP A 34 27.72 8.16 -6.90
N SER A 35 28.68 8.41 -6.01
CA SER A 35 28.49 9.34 -4.88
C SER A 35 28.34 10.80 -5.32
N LEU A 36 29.13 11.25 -6.30
CA LEU A 36 29.04 12.60 -6.87
C LEU A 36 27.71 12.80 -7.60
N LYS A 37 27.30 11.81 -8.40
CA LYS A 37 26.01 11.84 -9.11
C LYS A 37 24.85 11.94 -8.12
N LEU A 38 24.89 11.16 -7.03
CA LEU A 38 23.86 11.19 -5.99
C LEU A 38 23.81 12.57 -5.31
N ALA A 39 24.95 13.18 -5.05
CA ALA A 39 25.03 14.53 -4.46
C ALA A 39 24.43 15.59 -5.40
N GLU A 40 24.75 15.58 -6.68
CA GLU A 40 24.21 16.50 -7.68
C GLU A 40 22.70 16.30 -7.89
N ASP A 41 22.23 15.06 -7.95
CA ASP A 41 20.80 14.77 -8.05
C ASP A 41 20.04 15.27 -6.81
N ASN A 42 20.59 15.11 -5.61
CA ASN A 42 19.99 15.64 -4.38
C ASN A 42 19.91 17.18 -4.40
N GLN A 43 20.94 17.87 -4.88
CA GLN A 43 20.90 19.33 -5.05
C GLN A 43 19.85 19.77 -6.07
N MET A 44 19.74 19.07 -7.18
CA MET A 44 18.69 19.32 -8.17
C MET A 44 17.30 19.16 -7.57
N TYR A 45 17.04 18.06 -6.86
CA TYR A 45 15.75 17.84 -6.20
C TYR A 45 15.42 18.91 -5.18
N TYR A 46 16.42 19.34 -4.38
CA TYR A 46 16.24 20.44 -3.44
C TYR A 46 15.82 21.73 -4.15
N LYS A 47 16.51 22.13 -5.24
CA LYS A 47 16.17 23.30 -6.03
C LYS A 47 14.79 23.22 -6.66
N LEU A 48 14.39 22.03 -7.16
CA LEU A 48 13.05 21.83 -7.73
C LEU A 48 11.95 21.88 -6.65
N GLU A 49 12.21 21.40 -5.43
CA GLU A 49 11.27 21.51 -4.31
C GLU A 49 11.10 22.97 -3.88
N LEU A 50 12.20 23.73 -3.81
CA LEU A 50 12.15 25.15 -3.49
C LEU A 50 11.41 25.97 -4.57
N LEU A 51 11.67 25.65 -5.84
CA LEU A 51 10.94 26.26 -6.96
C LEU A 51 9.44 25.99 -6.89
N ARG A 52 9.07 24.76 -6.52
CA ARG A 52 7.67 24.37 -6.32
C ARG A 52 7.04 25.13 -5.16
N TYR A 53 7.79 25.34 -4.07
CA TYR A 53 7.31 26.13 -2.94
C TYR A 53 7.01 27.58 -3.36
N LEU A 54 7.88 28.20 -4.19
CA LEU A 54 7.64 29.53 -4.76
C LEU A 54 6.38 29.59 -5.60
N PHE A 55 6.14 28.58 -6.42
CA PHE A 55 4.93 28.46 -7.23
C PHE A 55 3.69 28.28 -6.37
N ASP A 56 3.74 27.42 -5.36
CA ASP A 56 2.61 27.18 -4.44
C ASP A 56 2.29 28.43 -3.57
N LYS A 57 3.25 29.35 -3.36
CA LYS A 57 3.06 30.66 -2.70
C LYS A 57 2.72 31.79 -3.68
N GLU A 58 2.41 31.47 -4.94
CA GLU A 58 2.08 32.44 -5.98
C GLU A 58 3.14 33.53 -6.21
N LYS A 59 4.41 33.21 -5.92
CA LYS A 59 5.56 34.11 -6.14
C LYS A 59 6.09 34.08 -7.56
N ILE A 60 5.77 33.02 -8.31
CA ILE A 60 6.15 32.82 -9.70
C ILE A 60 4.95 32.26 -10.48
N THR A 61 4.91 32.58 -11.77
CA THR A 61 3.90 32.07 -12.70
C THR A 61 4.20 30.64 -13.17
N SER A 62 3.24 29.96 -13.74
CA SER A 62 3.42 28.62 -14.31
C SER A 62 4.48 28.59 -15.41
N GLY A 63 4.55 29.63 -16.27
CA GLY A 63 5.55 29.72 -17.33
C GLY A 63 6.98 29.86 -16.74
N GLU A 64 7.16 30.69 -15.72
CA GLU A 64 8.45 30.85 -15.03
C GLU A 64 8.85 29.55 -14.31
N TYR A 65 7.89 28.89 -13.68
CA TYR A 65 8.15 27.58 -13.07
C TYR A 65 8.68 26.56 -14.07
N ASP A 66 8.02 26.39 -15.22
CA ASP A 66 8.39 25.40 -16.22
C ASP A 66 9.78 25.72 -16.84
N GLN A 67 10.06 27.01 -17.10
CA GLN A 67 11.33 27.47 -17.62
C GLN A 67 12.45 27.20 -16.61
N MET A 68 12.31 27.64 -15.36
CA MET A 68 13.31 27.44 -14.30
C MET A 68 13.52 25.96 -13.97
N ALA A 69 12.47 25.16 -13.96
CA ALA A 69 12.60 23.72 -13.75
C ALA A 69 13.37 23.02 -14.87
N LYS A 70 13.24 23.49 -16.11
CA LYS A 70 14.02 23.00 -17.24
C LYS A 70 15.50 23.40 -17.12
N GLU A 71 15.77 24.66 -16.73
CA GLU A 71 17.11 25.16 -16.51
C GLU A 71 17.85 24.41 -15.40
N ILE A 72 17.17 24.15 -14.25
CA ILE A 72 17.73 23.37 -13.15
C ILE A 72 18.11 21.94 -13.59
N ARG A 73 17.24 21.28 -14.35
CA ARG A 73 17.53 19.92 -14.86
C ARG A 73 18.67 19.89 -15.86
N GLU A 74 18.74 20.87 -16.75
CA GLU A 74 19.82 20.96 -17.74
C GLU A 74 21.16 21.29 -17.05
N ALA A 75 21.17 22.22 -16.09
CA ALA A 75 22.36 22.51 -15.30
C ALA A 75 22.87 21.27 -14.54
N ASN A 76 22.00 20.51 -13.89
CA ASN A 76 22.37 19.26 -13.22
C ASN A 76 23.00 18.25 -14.19
N LYS A 77 22.43 18.10 -15.38
CA LYS A 77 22.97 17.23 -16.41
C LYS A 77 24.37 17.65 -16.85
N GLN A 78 24.59 18.97 -17.03
CA GLN A 78 25.90 19.52 -17.39
C GLN A 78 26.92 19.29 -16.25
N HIS A 79 26.55 19.47 -14.99
CA HIS A 79 27.39 19.20 -13.83
C HIS A 79 27.80 17.72 -13.76
N ILE A 80 26.86 16.79 -13.92
CA ILE A 80 27.14 15.35 -13.93
C ILE A 80 28.08 15.00 -15.08
N LEU A 81 27.86 15.55 -16.28
CA LEU A 81 28.74 15.32 -17.44
C LEU A 81 30.16 15.84 -17.17
N LEU A 82 30.30 17.02 -16.58
CA LEU A 82 31.59 17.60 -16.21
C LEU A 82 32.32 16.73 -15.18
N HIS A 83 31.61 16.25 -14.14
CA HIS A 83 32.19 15.34 -13.17
C HIS A 83 32.64 14.03 -13.80
N TYR A 84 31.80 13.46 -14.68
CA TYR A 84 32.16 12.27 -15.43
C TYR A 84 33.44 12.46 -16.25
N TYR A 85 33.53 13.60 -16.98
CA TYR A 85 34.69 13.91 -17.80
C TYR A 85 35.97 14.10 -16.95
N LYS A 86 35.89 14.86 -15.86
CA LYS A 86 37.01 15.04 -14.92
C LYS A 86 37.51 13.71 -14.38
N GLN A 87 36.60 12.84 -14.00
CA GLN A 87 36.94 11.55 -13.44
C GLN A 87 37.51 10.58 -14.48
N ALA A 88 37.00 10.63 -15.72
CA ALA A 88 37.56 9.86 -16.83
C ALA A 88 39.01 10.30 -17.17
N LEU A 89 39.28 11.62 -17.10
CA LEU A 89 40.64 12.15 -17.27
C LEU A 89 41.57 11.72 -16.12
N GLN A 90 41.09 11.77 -14.87
CA GLN A 90 41.85 11.31 -13.73
C GLN A 90 42.15 9.82 -13.81
N LEU A 91 41.16 9.00 -14.14
CA LEU A 91 41.33 7.56 -14.35
C LEU A 91 42.35 7.28 -15.45
N ASN A 92 42.26 8.01 -16.58
CA ASN A 92 43.21 7.85 -17.66
C ASN A 92 44.64 8.27 -17.24
N SER A 93 44.78 9.36 -16.45
CA SER A 93 46.10 9.79 -15.92
C SER A 93 46.68 8.78 -14.94
N GLU A 94 45.86 8.20 -14.03
CA GLU A 94 46.28 7.14 -13.14
C GLU A 94 46.68 5.87 -13.87
N LEU A 95 46.02 5.58 -14.99
CA LEU A 95 46.34 4.41 -15.84
C LEU A 95 47.57 4.61 -16.70
N GLN A 96 47.85 5.84 -17.13
CA GLN A 96 48.97 6.15 -18.04
C GLN A 96 50.20 6.78 -17.40
N GLN A 97 50.14 7.09 -16.07
CA GLN A 97 51.22 7.78 -15.33
C GLN A 97 51.72 9.10 -16.03
N LYS A 98 50.86 9.81 -16.73
CA LYS A 98 51.21 11.06 -17.43
C LYS A 98 50.41 12.23 -16.85
N ASN A 99 51.11 13.22 -16.28
CA ASN A 99 50.57 14.53 -15.91
C ASN A 99 50.16 15.34 -17.13
N SER A 100 48.88 15.57 -17.35
CA SER A 100 48.38 16.63 -18.21
C SER A 100 47.28 17.39 -17.50
N GLN A 101 47.57 18.58 -17.03
CA GLN A 101 46.58 19.54 -16.58
C GLN A 101 45.88 20.16 -17.79
N ILE A 102 44.60 19.90 -17.92
CA ILE A 102 43.71 20.67 -18.81
C ILE A 102 42.78 21.47 -17.91
N ALA A 103 42.92 22.80 -17.99
CA ALA A 103 42.00 23.73 -17.36
C ALA A 103 40.64 23.64 -18.08
N ILE A 104 39.62 23.21 -17.34
CA ILE A 104 38.24 23.24 -17.81
C ILE A 104 37.53 24.32 -16.98
N ASP A 105 37.39 25.48 -17.61
CA ASP A 105 36.64 26.60 -17.04
C ASP A 105 35.19 26.62 -17.58
N THR A 106 34.33 27.02 -16.68
CA THR A 106 32.95 27.50 -16.86
C THR A 106 31.84 26.50 -17.11
N VAL A 107 31.18 26.12 -15.99
CA VAL A 107 29.79 25.70 -15.98
C VAL A 107 28.90 26.96 -15.95
N PRO A 108 27.86 27.05 -16.81
CA PRO A 108 26.91 28.16 -16.73
C PRO A 108 26.25 28.21 -15.35
N LYS A 109 26.38 29.32 -14.61
CA LYS A 109 25.61 29.55 -13.38
C LYS A 109 24.15 29.80 -13.78
N THR A 110 23.21 29.08 -13.17
CA THR A 110 21.77 29.40 -13.22
C THR A 110 21.54 30.70 -12.42
N THR A 111 21.82 31.82 -13.06
CA THR A 111 21.81 33.15 -12.42
C THR A 111 20.42 33.61 -11.98
N THR A 112 19.36 33.11 -12.61
CA THR A 112 17.97 33.56 -12.39
C THR A 112 17.36 33.02 -11.12
N LEU A 113 17.63 31.78 -10.75
CA LEU A 113 17.07 31.20 -9.52
C LEU A 113 17.80 31.72 -8.25
N ASP A 114 19.13 31.83 -8.32
CA ASP A 114 19.94 32.25 -7.18
C ASP A 114 19.61 33.72 -6.75
N SER A 115 19.15 34.58 -7.67
CA SER A 115 18.71 35.93 -7.38
C SER A 115 17.33 36.03 -6.72
N LEU A 116 16.48 35.02 -6.89
CA LEU A 116 15.15 34.95 -6.28
C LEU A 116 15.16 34.28 -4.92
N ILE A 117 16.21 33.54 -4.60
CA ILE A 117 16.36 32.82 -3.34
C ILE A 117 17.07 33.71 -2.33
N THR A 118 16.29 34.51 -1.58
CA THR A 118 16.79 35.25 -0.43
C THR A 118 17.04 34.33 0.76
N ASP A 119 17.94 34.75 1.68
CA ASP A 119 18.21 33.97 2.89
C ASP A 119 16.97 33.79 3.78
N GLU A 120 16.05 34.76 3.78
CA GLU A 120 14.76 34.67 4.46
C GLU A 120 13.89 33.58 3.87
N LEU A 121 13.88 33.44 2.55
CA LEU A 121 13.10 32.40 1.85
C LEU A 121 13.69 31.02 2.11
N LYS A 122 15.02 30.89 2.16
CA LYS A 122 15.71 29.64 2.53
C LYS A 122 15.37 29.24 3.97
N MET A 123 15.40 30.19 4.91
CA MET A 123 15.06 29.92 6.31
C MET A 123 13.60 29.51 6.47
N ALA A 124 12.66 30.23 5.83
CA ALA A 124 11.24 29.88 5.86
C ALA A 124 10.96 28.51 5.26
N TYR A 125 11.62 28.17 4.14
CA TYR A 125 11.52 26.85 3.52
C TYR A 125 12.10 25.74 4.41
N GLU A 126 13.27 25.97 5.02
CA GLU A 126 13.90 25.00 5.92
C GLU A 126 13.08 24.77 7.19
N GLU A 127 12.42 25.81 7.72
CA GLU A 127 11.55 25.70 8.88
C GLU A 127 10.27 24.91 8.55
N GLU A 128 9.60 25.24 7.44
CA GLU A 128 8.43 24.48 6.95
C GLU A 128 8.82 23.03 6.59
N ARG A 129 10.02 22.84 6.02
CA ARG A 129 10.57 21.50 5.73
C ARG A 129 10.87 20.71 7.02
N ARG A 130 11.43 21.33 8.05
CA ARG A 130 11.63 20.70 9.37
C ARG A 130 10.30 20.28 10.01
N GLU A 131 9.30 21.13 9.92
CA GLU A 131 7.94 20.81 10.37
C GLU A 131 7.32 19.64 9.56
N LEU A 132 7.49 19.64 8.25
CA LEU A 132 7.09 18.53 7.37
C LEU A 132 7.89 17.26 7.66
N TYR A 133 9.19 17.35 7.95
CA TYR A 133 10.02 16.22 8.36
C TYR A 133 9.63 15.68 9.74
N LYS A 134 9.33 16.55 10.71
CA LYS A 134 8.80 16.14 12.01
C LYS A 134 7.45 15.41 11.86
N ASN A 135 6.59 15.93 11.00
CA ASN A 135 5.32 15.29 10.68
C ASN A 135 5.52 14.00 9.85
N ARG A 136 6.51 13.94 8.97
CA ARG A 136 6.92 12.75 8.22
C ARG A 136 7.51 11.66 9.11
N MET A 137 8.33 12.03 10.10
CA MET A 137 8.83 11.10 11.11
C MET A 137 7.73 10.60 12.06
N ARG A 138 6.70 11.42 12.33
CA ARG A 138 5.51 10.97 13.07
C ARG A 138 4.61 10.03 12.25
N TYR A 139 4.59 10.15 10.92
CA TYR A 139 3.72 9.37 10.03
C TYR A 139 4.49 8.47 9.05
N GLY A 140 5.78 8.20 9.32
CA GLY A 140 6.57 7.14 8.70
C GLY A 140 6.48 7.10 7.17
N ASP A 141 7.00 8.12 6.47
CA ASP A 141 7.43 7.94 5.08
C ASP A 141 8.82 7.25 5.13
N ASN A 142 8.81 6.06 5.70
CA ASN A 142 9.94 5.15 5.58
C ASN A 142 10.04 4.78 4.11
N ASP A 143 11.20 5.00 3.53
CA ASP A 143 11.59 4.55 2.18
C ASP A 143 11.60 3.00 2.04
N GLN A 144 10.98 2.33 3.02
CA GLN A 144 10.81 0.89 2.99
C GLN A 144 9.82 0.53 1.90
N THR A 145 10.29 -0.26 0.95
CA THR A 145 9.49 -0.79 -0.15
C THR A 145 8.28 -1.59 0.33
N LEU A 146 8.34 -2.10 1.57
CA LEU A 146 7.31 -2.91 2.22
C LEU A 146 7.07 -2.42 3.65
N GLN A 147 5.83 -2.07 3.99
CA GLN A 147 5.47 -1.57 5.33
C GLN A 147 4.37 -2.43 5.94
N PRO A 148 4.47 -2.78 7.25
CA PRO A 148 3.38 -3.40 7.97
C PRO A 148 2.21 -2.42 8.10
N ARG A 149 0.98 -2.94 7.96
CA ARG A 149 -0.22 -2.13 7.97
C ARG A 149 -1.31 -2.82 8.80
N PRO A 150 -1.40 -2.52 10.10
CA PRO A 150 -2.54 -2.94 10.90
C PRO A 150 -3.84 -2.40 10.32
N TYR A 151 -4.85 -3.25 10.25
CA TYR A 151 -6.12 -2.99 9.60
C TYR A 151 -7.27 -3.22 10.55
N MET A 152 -8.14 -2.26 10.67
CA MET A 152 -9.41 -2.37 11.37
C MET A 152 -10.51 -1.75 10.50
N ALA A 153 -11.63 -2.44 10.37
CA ALA A 153 -12.80 -1.89 9.69
C ALA A 153 -14.07 -2.20 10.46
N MET A 154 -15.02 -1.29 10.39
CA MET A 154 -16.36 -1.47 10.92
C MET A 154 -17.39 -0.85 9.95
N GLY A 155 -18.54 -1.46 9.89
CA GLY A 155 -19.60 -0.97 9.00
C GLY A 155 -20.90 -1.68 9.19
N LEU A 156 -21.86 -1.33 8.35
CA LEU A 156 -23.13 -2.02 8.24
C LEU A 156 -23.03 -3.08 7.15
N GLN A 157 -23.50 -4.26 7.47
CA GLN A 157 -23.60 -5.37 6.54
C GLN A 157 -25.07 -5.70 6.30
N THR A 158 -25.44 -5.82 5.05
CA THR A 158 -26.73 -6.30 4.57
C THR A 158 -26.52 -7.46 3.62
N ALA A 159 -27.57 -8.03 3.12
CA ALA A 159 -27.52 -9.11 2.14
C ALA A 159 -28.39 -8.76 0.92
N ILE A 160 -27.90 -9.11 -0.26
CA ILE A 160 -28.62 -8.99 -1.53
C ILE A 160 -29.14 -10.38 -1.89
N GLY A 161 -30.38 -10.46 -2.40
CA GLY A 161 -31.02 -11.72 -2.78
C GLY A 161 -31.77 -12.44 -1.65
N ASP A 162 -31.87 -11.82 -0.45
CA ASP A 162 -32.51 -12.42 0.73
C ASP A 162 -34.02 -12.19 0.82
N ASN A 163 -34.63 -11.59 -0.20
CA ASN A 163 -36.04 -11.16 -0.18
C ASN A 163 -36.40 -10.27 1.05
N ASN A 164 -35.43 -9.47 1.51
CA ASN A 164 -35.56 -8.57 2.66
C ASN A 164 -35.80 -9.30 4.01
N GLN A 165 -35.31 -10.51 4.15
CA GLN A 165 -35.48 -11.31 5.39
C GLN A 165 -34.36 -11.06 6.41
N LEU A 166 -33.24 -10.46 6.00
CA LEU A 166 -32.15 -10.10 6.89
C LEU A 166 -32.15 -8.60 7.15
N LYS A 167 -31.90 -8.22 8.41
CA LYS A 167 -31.71 -6.81 8.79
C LYS A 167 -30.24 -6.44 8.69
N PRO A 168 -29.90 -5.21 8.28
CA PRO A 168 -28.54 -4.71 8.38
C PRO A 168 -28.01 -4.86 9.81
N HIS A 169 -26.78 -5.32 9.95
CA HIS A 169 -26.14 -5.48 11.23
C HIS A 169 -24.67 -5.07 11.17
N LEU A 170 -24.10 -4.80 12.35
CA LEU A 170 -22.71 -4.40 12.47
C LEU A 170 -21.76 -5.50 11.99
N HIS A 171 -20.84 -5.13 11.12
CA HIS A 171 -19.75 -5.93 10.60
C HIS A 171 -18.41 -5.37 11.10
N THR A 172 -17.46 -6.24 11.41
CA THR A 172 -16.13 -5.84 11.87
C THR A 172 -15.06 -6.73 11.28
N ASP A 173 -13.97 -6.09 10.83
CA ASP A 173 -12.75 -6.74 10.34
C ASP A 173 -11.56 -6.30 11.18
N LEU A 174 -10.70 -7.24 11.53
CA LEU A 174 -9.44 -6.99 12.23
C LEU A 174 -8.33 -7.78 11.58
N GLY A 175 -7.18 -7.16 11.33
CA GLY A 175 -6.10 -7.88 10.68
C GLY A 175 -4.78 -7.14 10.62
N LEU A 176 -3.84 -7.81 10.00
CA LEU A 176 -2.51 -7.30 9.71
C LEU A 176 -2.25 -7.45 8.21
N GLY A 177 -1.72 -6.42 7.61
CA GLY A 177 -1.36 -6.41 6.21
C GLY A 177 0.03 -5.85 5.98
N LEU A 178 0.43 -5.92 4.73
CA LEU A 178 1.62 -5.32 4.19
C LEU A 178 1.20 -4.44 3.02
N ILE A 179 1.82 -3.29 2.90
CA ILE A 179 1.65 -2.41 1.75
C ILE A 179 3.01 -2.23 1.07
N ALA A 180 3.03 -2.37 -0.24
CA ALA A 180 4.21 -2.19 -1.06
C ALA A 180 3.96 -1.13 -2.14
N ARG A 181 4.98 -0.33 -2.44
CA ARG A 181 4.94 0.64 -3.54
C ARG A 181 5.28 -0.06 -4.86
N ILE A 182 4.35 -0.05 -5.82
CA ILE A 182 4.58 -0.60 -7.17
C ILE A 182 5.23 0.43 -8.09
N SER A 183 4.77 1.69 -8.00
CA SER A 183 5.26 2.76 -8.87
C SER A 183 5.23 4.11 -8.15
N GLU A 184 6.40 4.71 -8.00
CA GLU A 184 6.56 6.04 -7.44
C GLU A 184 5.95 7.11 -8.37
N LYS A 185 6.28 7.06 -9.66
CA LYS A 185 5.79 8.01 -10.68
C LYS A 185 4.26 8.02 -10.77
N ARG A 186 3.61 6.85 -10.64
CA ARG A 186 2.14 6.71 -10.71
C ARG A 186 1.49 6.73 -9.35
N ARG A 187 2.25 6.78 -8.26
CA ARG A 187 1.77 6.71 -6.87
C ARG A 187 0.85 5.50 -6.63
N LEU A 188 1.27 4.35 -7.17
CA LEU A 188 0.54 3.09 -7.07
C LEU A 188 1.13 2.21 -5.97
N PHE A 189 0.25 1.62 -5.18
CA PHE A 189 0.57 0.73 -4.08
C PHE A 189 -0.27 -0.53 -4.21
N ILE A 190 0.29 -1.65 -3.79
CA ILE A 190 -0.43 -2.89 -3.57
C ILE A 190 -0.40 -3.21 -2.08
N SER A 191 -1.52 -3.65 -1.54
CA SER A 191 -1.58 -4.19 -0.19
C SER A 191 -2.15 -5.59 -0.18
N ALA A 192 -1.64 -6.42 0.71
CA ALA A 192 -2.17 -7.74 1.00
C ALA A 192 -2.10 -7.98 2.52
N GLY A 193 -2.98 -8.83 3.05
CA GLY A 193 -3.01 -9.05 4.49
C GLY A 193 -3.71 -10.33 4.89
N LEU A 194 -3.78 -10.55 6.19
CA LEU A 194 -4.58 -11.59 6.81
C LEU A 194 -5.56 -10.92 7.77
N VAL A 195 -6.85 -11.09 7.53
CA VAL A 195 -7.92 -10.38 8.21
C VAL A 195 -8.95 -11.35 8.74
N TRP A 196 -9.25 -11.24 10.01
CA TRP A 196 -10.39 -11.88 10.65
C TRP A 196 -11.63 -11.04 10.39
N GLN A 197 -12.58 -11.61 9.65
CA GLN A 197 -13.82 -10.99 9.25
C GLN A 197 -14.97 -11.57 10.07
N ASN A 198 -15.73 -10.70 10.73
CA ASN A 198 -16.88 -11.09 11.53
C ASN A 198 -18.18 -10.56 10.90
N ASN A 199 -18.84 -11.44 10.16
CA ASN A 199 -20.11 -11.19 9.49
C ASN A 199 -21.27 -11.49 10.44
N ARG A 200 -22.16 -10.52 10.62
CA ARG A 200 -23.33 -10.66 11.45
C ARG A 200 -24.58 -10.29 10.68
N PHE A 201 -25.62 -11.10 10.85
CA PHE A 201 -26.94 -10.88 10.28
C PHE A 201 -28.00 -11.06 11.37
N GLU A 202 -29.00 -10.21 11.38
CA GLU A 202 -30.19 -10.38 12.19
C GLU A 202 -31.34 -10.79 11.27
N ILE A 203 -32.02 -11.86 11.62
CA ILE A 203 -33.12 -12.44 10.84
C ILE A 203 -34.41 -11.76 11.25
N LYS A 204 -35.23 -11.34 10.30
CA LYS A 204 -36.53 -10.70 10.55
C LYS A 204 -37.58 -11.74 10.94
N GLY A 205 -38.51 -11.29 11.80
CA GLY A 205 -39.62 -12.13 12.27
C GLY A 205 -39.16 -13.27 13.16
N ASP A 206 -40.00 -14.28 13.28
CA ASP A 206 -39.78 -15.45 14.13
C ASP A 206 -39.10 -16.59 13.38
N ASN A 207 -38.21 -16.23 12.42
CA ASN A 207 -37.54 -17.19 11.55
C ASN A 207 -36.11 -17.49 12.04
N TYR A 208 -35.62 -18.66 11.65
CA TYR A 208 -34.25 -19.08 11.87
C TYR A 208 -33.78 -19.97 10.71
N PHE A 209 -32.48 -20.10 10.50
CA PHE A 209 -31.93 -20.98 9.48
C PHE A 209 -31.92 -22.43 9.97
N VAL A 210 -32.41 -23.33 9.12
CA VAL A 210 -32.37 -24.79 9.32
C VAL A 210 -31.70 -25.41 8.09
N THR A 211 -30.89 -26.42 8.33
CA THR A 211 -30.30 -27.21 7.26
C THR A 211 -30.96 -28.56 7.22
N GLU A 212 -31.67 -28.87 6.13
CA GLU A 212 -32.26 -30.15 5.85
C GLU A 212 -31.77 -30.64 4.47
N ASN A 213 -31.34 -31.85 4.39
CA ASN A 213 -30.84 -32.48 3.14
C ASN A 213 -29.78 -31.58 2.45
N GLU A 214 -28.82 -31.07 3.23
CA GLU A 214 -27.74 -30.18 2.77
C GLU A 214 -28.16 -28.77 2.33
N THR A 215 -29.46 -28.47 2.30
CA THR A 215 -30.01 -27.19 1.89
C THR A 215 -30.35 -26.35 3.13
N SER A 216 -29.81 -25.12 3.19
CA SER A 216 -30.12 -24.17 4.24
C SER A 216 -31.30 -23.30 3.82
N ARG A 217 -32.34 -23.24 4.68
CA ARG A 217 -33.54 -22.43 4.43
C ARG A 217 -34.01 -21.73 5.73
N LEU A 218 -34.74 -20.64 5.57
CA LEU A 218 -35.41 -19.98 6.68
C LEU A 218 -36.72 -20.70 6.99
N MET A 219 -36.92 -20.99 8.27
CA MET A 219 -38.16 -21.61 8.77
C MET A 219 -38.67 -20.87 10.00
N PRO A 220 -39.98 -20.78 10.23
CA PRO A 220 -40.55 -20.23 11.45
C PRO A 220 -40.19 -21.12 12.65
N TYR A 221 -39.84 -20.49 13.76
CA TYR A 221 -39.47 -21.20 14.99
C TYR A 221 -40.69 -21.77 15.75
N GLY A 222 -41.89 -21.28 15.41
CA GLY A 222 -43.13 -21.71 16.04
C GLY A 222 -43.44 -21.01 17.37
N LYS A 223 -42.55 -20.15 17.89
CA LYS A 223 -42.72 -19.26 19.03
C LYS A 223 -42.19 -17.85 18.67
N PRO A 224 -42.74 -16.78 19.27
CA PRO A 224 -42.23 -15.43 19.03
C PRO A 224 -40.78 -15.30 19.48
N LEU A 225 -39.93 -14.77 18.61
CA LEU A 225 -38.51 -14.59 18.88
C LEU A 225 -38.20 -13.14 19.28
N LYS A 226 -37.51 -12.94 20.41
CA LYS A 226 -36.91 -11.64 20.73
C LYS A 226 -35.78 -11.25 19.78
N SER A 227 -34.99 -12.23 19.31
CA SER A 227 -33.96 -12.03 18.28
C SER A 227 -33.47 -13.36 17.72
N SER A 228 -33.19 -13.38 16.41
CA SER A 228 -32.50 -14.46 15.72
C SER A 228 -31.30 -13.87 14.98
N LYS A 229 -30.07 -14.31 15.35
CA LYS A 229 -28.82 -13.75 14.83
C LYS A 229 -27.91 -14.84 14.30
N LEU A 230 -27.44 -14.66 13.08
CA LEU A 230 -26.41 -15.47 12.44
C LEU A 230 -25.07 -14.76 12.54
N ARG A 231 -24.01 -15.47 12.93
CA ARG A 231 -22.62 -15.00 12.94
C ARG A 231 -21.75 -15.97 12.17
N LEU A 232 -20.94 -15.43 11.27
CA LEU A 232 -19.98 -16.17 10.47
C LEU A 232 -18.62 -15.49 10.61
N HIS A 233 -17.62 -16.26 11.01
CA HIS A 233 -16.25 -15.80 11.15
C HIS A 233 -15.42 -16.39 10.02
N TYR A 234 -14.82 -15.54 9.23
CA TYR A 234 -13.92 -15.91 8.14
C TYR A 234 -12.50 -15.39 8.41
N LEU A 235 -11.52 -16.14 7.97
CA LEU A 235 -10.16 -15.67 7.79
C LEU A 235 -9.98 -15.38 6.31
N ILE A 236 -9.74 -14.12 5.97
CA ILE A 236 -9.64 -13.67 4.58
C ILE A 236 -8.28 -13.07 4.28
N ILE A 237 -7.88 -13.15 3.02
CA ILE A 237 -6.72 -12.48 2.44
C ILE A 237 -7.24 -11.42 1.48
N PRO A 238 -7.30 -10.15 1.88
CA PRO A 238 -7.57 -9.04 0.97
C PRO A 238 -6.31 -8.74 0.14
N ILE A 239 -6.51 -8.40 -1.13
CA ILE A 239 -5.49 -7.87 -2.04
C ILE A 239 -6.08 -6.62 -2.66
N GLU A 240 -5.41 -5.48 -2.48
CA GLU A 240 -5.90 -4.18 -2.92
C GLU A 240 -4.86 -3.42 -3.71
N LEU A 241 -5.28 -2.82 -4.81
CA LEU A 241 -4.51 -1.84 -5.58
C LEU A 241 -4.99 -0.45 -5.18
N GLN A 242 -4.08 0.37 -4.68
CA GLN A 242 -4.37 1.72 -4.20
C GLN A 242 -3.61 2.76 -5.02
N LYS A 243 -4.26 3.86 -5.35
CA LYS A 243 -3.66 5.01 -6.02
C LYS A 243 -3.81 6.25 -5.14
N LYS A 244 -2.69 6.86 -4.75
CA LYS A 244 -2.69 8.17 -4.10
C LYS A 244 -2.99 9.26 -5.13
N ILE A 245 -4.07 10.03 -4.93
CA ILE A 245 -4.48 11.12 -5.80
C ILE A 245 -3.79 12.43 -5.40
N ARG A 246 -3.81 12.72 -4.10
CA ARG A 246 -3.12 13.85 -3.47
C ARG A 246 -2.24 13.32 -2.32
N ARG A 247 -1.59 14.22 -1.57
CA ARG A 247 -0.67 13.85 -0.46
C ARG A 247 -1.26 12.76 0.46
N GLU A 248 -2.53 12.88 0.80
CA GLU A 248 -3.18 12.00 1.78
C GLU A 248 -4.41 11.27 1.23
N SER A 249 -4.99 11.75 0.10
CA SER A 249 -6.17 11.13 -0.50
C SER A 249 -5.78 9.93 -1.37
N HIS A 250 -6.50 8.84 -1.21
CA HIS A 250 -6.31 7.64 -2.00
C HIS A 250 -7.64 7.01 -2.41
N ILE A 251 -7.61 6.30 -3.51
CA ILE A 251 -8.66 5.38 -3.95
C ILE A 251 -8.07 4.00 -4.05
N GLY A 252 -8.87 2.99 -3.75
CA GLY A 252 -8.46 1.59 -3.82
C GLY A 252 -9.56 0.73 -4.39
N ILE A 253 -9.14 -0.29 -5.12
CA ILE A 253 -9.98 -1.40 -5.55
C ILE A 253 -9.28 -2.69 -5.19
N GLY A 254 -10.03 -3.71 -4.85
CA GLY A 254 -9.44 -4.97 -4.43
C GLY A 254 -10.36 -6.16 -4.61
N CYS A 255 -9.78 -7.30 -4.34
CA CYS A 255 -10.49 -8.55 -4.16
C CYS A 255 -10.06 -9.19 -2.83
N TYR A 256 -10.86 -10.11 -2.35
CA TYR A 256 -10.53 -10.91 -1.18
C TYR A 256 -10.99 -12.34 -1.37
N PHE A 257 -10.33 -13.25 -0.70
CA PHE A 257 -10.71 -14.65 -0.62
C PHE A 257 -10.37 -15.21 0.76
N GLY A 258 -11.08 -16.20 1.21
CA GLY A 258 -10.82 -16.78 2.51
C GLY A 258 -11.68 -17.96 2.85
N GLY A 259 -11.50 -18.48 4.05
CA GLY A 259 -12.16 -19.66 4.59
C GLY A 259 -12.97 -19.37 5.86
N LEU A 260 -14.04 -20.10 6.03
CA LEU A 260 -14.87 -20.08 7.25
C LEU A 260 -14.12 -20.71 8.42
N ILE A 261 -14.09 -20.01 9.56
CA ILE A 261 -13.53 -20.51 10.82
C ILE A 261 -14.63 -21.03 11.72
N ASP A 262 -15.72 -20.26 11.87
CA ASP A 262 -16.83 -20.59 12.78
C ASP A 262 -18.15 -20.04 12.27
N ALA A 263 -19.22 -20.80 12.53
CA ALA A 263 -20.60 -20.43 12.20
C ALA A 263 -21.49 -20.66 13.42
N THR A 264 -22.18 -19.62 13.86
CA THR A 264 -23.00 -19.67 15.06
C THR A 264 -24.33 -18.98 14.81
N GLN A 265 -25.42 -19.66 15.10
CA GLN A 265 -26.77 -19.07 15.15
C GLN A 265 -27.24 -18.96 16.59
N LYS A 266 -27.75 -17.79 16.97
CA LYS A 266 -28.24 -17.50 18.32
C LYS A 266 -29.66 -17.01 18.26
N ILE A 267 -30.52 -17.72 18.97
CA ILE A 267 -31.94 -17.43 19.10
C ILE A 267 -32.24 -17.02 20.52
N LYS A 268 -33.07 -16.01 20.71
CA LYS A 268 -33.61 -15.60 21.99
C LYS A 268 -35.14 -15.56 21.91
N TYR A 269 -35.81 -16.17 22.87
CA TYR A 269 -37.26 -16.13 23.01
C TYR A 269 -37.64 -16.02 24.49
N GLU A 270 -38.88 -15.64 24.74
CA GLU A 270 -39.46 -15.59 26.09
C GLU A 270 -40.54 -16.67 26.21
N GLU A 271 -40.54 -17.38 27.33
CA GLU A 271 -41.54 -18.37 27.65
C GLU A 271 -41.83 -18.31 29.15
N ASN A 272 -43.10 -18.16 29.51
CA ASN A 272 -43.56 -18.05 30.92
C ASN A 272 -42.92 -16.89 31.72
N GLY A 273 -42.53 -15.78 31.03
CA GLY A 273 -41.87 -14.64 31.66
C GLY A 273 -40.35 -14.81 31.85
N GLU A 274 -39.77 -15.91 31.37
CA GLU A 274 -38.35 -16.18 31.45
C GLU A 274 -37.70 -16.07 30.07
N ASP A 275 -36.47 -15.49 30.01
CA ASP A 275 -35.68 -15.32 28.83
C ASP A 275 -34.81 -16.56 28.52
N TYR A 276 -35.11 -17.22 27.43
CA TYR A 276 -34.34 -18.36 26.93
C TYR A 276 -33.39 -17.94 25.80
N LYS A 277 -32.18 -18.52 25.81
CA LYS A 277 -31.15 -18.28 24.82
C LYS A 277 -30.60 -19.60 24.32
N LEU A 278 -30.84 -19.89 23.05
CA LEU A 278 -30.29 -21.05 22.36
C LEU A 278 -29.14 -20.64 21.46
N VAL A 279 -28.07 -21.44 21.44
CA VAL A 279 -26.91 -21.24 20.60
C VAL A 279 -26.65 -22.51 19.81
N PHE A 280 -26.84 -22.44 18.51
CA PHE A 280 -26.58 -23.54 17.60
C PHE A 280 -25.20 -23.35 16.94
N ARG A 281 -24.35 -24.34 17.07
CA ARG A 281 -23.07 -24.42 16.41
C ARG A 281 -23.09 -25.62 15.48
N ASN A 282 -22.50 -25.50 14.29
CA ASN A 282 -22.35 -26.57 13.31
C ASN A 282 -23.68 -27.16 12.72
N ASN A 283 -24.83 -26.60 13.05
CA ASN A 283 -26.12 -27.03 12.46
C ASN A 283 -26.43 -26.29 11.16
N LEU A 284 -25.53 -25.44 10.71
CA LEU A 284 -25.66 -24.67 9.47
C LEU A 284 -24.59 -25.15 8.49
N LYS A 285 -24.91 -25.13 7.21
CA LYS A 285 -23.95 -25.36 6.14
C LYS A 285 -23.67 -24.04 5.37
N PRO A 286 -23.05 -23.04 6.02
CA PRO A 286 -22.62 -21.85 5.31
C PRO A 286 -21.54 -22.21 4.31
N ASN A 287 -21.35 -21.34 3.34
CA ASN A 287 -20.28 -21.52 2.38
C ASN A 287 -18.91 -21.49 3.11
N ARG A 288 -18.13 -22.55 2.91
CA ARG A 288 -16.81 -22.67 3.54
C ARG A 288 -15.80 -21.69 2.96
N ALA A 289 -15.96 -21.30 1.69
CA ALA A 289 -15.15 -20.32 1.03
C ALA A 289 -15.92 -19.00 0.88
N THR A 290 -15.22 -17.89 1.06
CA THR A 290 -15.71 -16.55 0.74
C THR A 290 -14.75 -15.87 -0.20
N TYR A 291 -15.29 -15.16 -1.18
CA TYR A 291 -14.50 -14.32 -2.09
C TYR A 291 -15.37 -13.19 -2.61
N GLY A 292 -14.73 -12.10 -2.98
CA GLY A 292 -15.47 -10.93 -3.41
C GLY A 292 -14.58 -9.79 -3.85
N VAL A 293 -15.21 -8.64 -4.05
CA VAL A 293 -14.57 -7.41 -4.48
C VAL A 293 -14.75 -6.31 -3.44
N SER A 294 -13.83 -5.37 -3.42
CA SER A 294 -13.88 -4.20 -2.54
C SER A 294 -13.48 -2.93 -3.28
N ALA A 295 -14.01 -1.81 -2.84
CA ALA A 295 -13.60 -0.50 -3.26
C ALA A 295 -13.53 0.41 -2.04
N GLN A 296 -12.60 1.37 -2.06
CA GLN A 296 -12.44 2.34 -0.98
C GLN A 296 -11.97 3.70 -1.48
N ILE A 297 -12.35 4.72 -0.75
CA ILE A 297 -11.83 6.07 -0.89
C ILE A 297 -11.44 6.58 0.49
N GLY A 298 -10.23 7.12 0.61
CA GLY A 298 -9.72 7.51 1.92
C GLY A 298 -8.88 8.77 1.92
N TYR A 299 -8.66 9.24 3.15
CA TYR A 299 -7.81 10.37 3.48
C TYR A 299 -6.98 10.01 4.72
N GLY A 300 -5.64 10.13 4.61
CA GLY A 300 -4.74 9.68 5.67
C GLY A 300 -4.89 8.20 5.99
N GLY A 301 -5.09 7.88 7.26
CA GLY A 301 -5.32 6.53 7.76
C GLY A 301 -6.79 6.10 7.78
N LEU A 302 -7.73 6.95 7.31
CA LEU A 302 -9.17 6.68 7.31
C LEU A 302 -9.68 6.46 5.89
N ALA A 303 -10.53 5.46 5.68
CA ALA A 303 -11.21 5.28 4.40
C ALA A 303 -12.67 4.84 4.59
N ILE A 304 -13.52 5.24 3.65
CA ILE A 304 -14.85 4.68 3.46
C ILE A 304 -14.69 3.51 2.47
N TYR A 305 -15.25 2.37 2.79
CA TYR A 305 -15.19 1.19 1.94
C TYR A 305 -16.57 0.62 1.62
N ALA A 306 -16.65 -0.07 0.49
CA ALA A 306 -17.72 -0.98 0.13
C ALA A 306 -17.10 -2.34 -0.22
N LYS A 307 -17.72 -3.41 0.24
CA LYS A 307 -17.27 -4.79 0.03
C LYS A 307 -18.47 -5.67 -0.35
N TYR A 308 -18.37 -6.35 -1.48
CA TYR A 308 -19.41 -7.25 -1.99
C TYR A 308 -18.87 -8.67 -2.11
N SER A 309 -19.59 -9.62 -1.50
CA SER A 309 -19.26 -11.04 -1.61
C SER A 309 -19.87 -11.63 -2.89
N LEU A 310 -19.01 -12.17 -3.74
CA LEU A 310 -19.42 -12.95 -4.91
C LEU A 310 -19.78 -14.39 -4.53
N ALA A 311 -19.27 -14.86 -3.38
CA ALA A 311 -19.68 -16.14 -2.82
C ALA A 311 -21.01 -15.97 -2.09
N PRO A 312 -22.00 -16.85 -2.33
CA PRO A 312 -23.24 -16.85 -1.57
C PRO A 312 -22.99 -17.25 -0.11
N LEU A 313 -23.90 -16.84 0.78
CA LEU A 313 -23.78 -17.08 2.23
C LEU A 313 -23.84 -18.58 2.58
N PHE A 314 -24.64 -19.35 1.83
CA PHE A 314 -24.81 -20.78 1.99
C PHE A 314 -24.55 -21.50 0.68
N GLN A 315 -24.08 -22.77 0.75
CA GLN A 315 -23.73 -23.55 -0.45
C GLN A 315 -24.95 -23.95 -1.27
N HIS A 316 -26.03 -24.35 -0.59
CA HIS A 316 -27.24 -24.79 -1.22
C HIS A 316 -28.43 -24.06 -0.57
N THR A 317 -28.97 -23.10 -1.27
CA THR A 317 -30.15 -22.33 -0.87
C THR A 317 -31.07 -22.17 -2.09
N PRO A 318 -32.37 -22.07 -1.90
CA PRO A 318 -33.30 -21.75 -2.99
C PRO A 318 -33.04 -20.34 -3.59
N THR A 319 -32.50 -19.45 -2.81
CA THR A 319 -32.16 -18.08 -3.21
C THR A 319 -30.75 -17.79 -2.76
N GLU A 320 -29.90 -17.34 -3.68
CA GLU A 320 -28.53 -16.95 -3.37
C GLU A 320 -28.51 -15.64 -2.58
N ILE A 321 -27.86 -15.65 -1.44
CA ILE A 321 -27.76 -14.51 -0.53
C ILE A 321 -26.32 -14.02 -0.53
N HIS A 322 -26.08 -12.81 -1.03
CA HIS A 322 -24.75 -12.22 -1.15
C HIS A 322 -24.56 -11.09 -0.15
N PRO A 323 -23.58 -11.19 0.77
CA PRO A 323 -23.23 -10.13 1.70
C PRO A 323 -22.73 -8.85 0.99
N LEU A 324 -23.27 -7.70 1.41
CA LEU A 324 -22.78 -6.36 1.06
C LEU A 324 -22.47 -5.60 2.34
N SER A 325 -21.26 -5.08 2.47
CA SER A 325 -20.81 -4.29 3.61
C SER A 325 -20.38 -2.90 3.17
N ILE A 326 -20.79 -1.88 3.91
CA ILE A 326 -20.36 -0.49 3.72
C ILE A 326 -19.96 0.06 5.08
N GLY A 327 -18.82 0.73 5.17
CA GLY A 327 -18.34 1.23 6.44
C GLY A 327 -17.07 2.06 6.33
N VAL A 328 -16.38 2.17 7.47
CA VAL A 328 -15.12 2.88 7.59
C VAL A 328 -14.00 1.91 7.95
N SER A 329 -12.85 2.11 7.38
CA SER A 329 -11.62 1.38 7.69
C SER A 329 -10.55 2.32 8.21
N PHE A 330 -9.78 1.83 9.16
CA PHE A 330 -8.68 2.53 9.80
C PHE A 330 -7.40 1.76 9.52
N TYR A 331 -6.42 2.48 9.04
CA TYR A 331 -5.08 1.97 8.84
C TYR A 331 -4.16 2.69 9.82
N LEU A 332 -3.56 1.96 10.74
CA LEU A 332 -2.54 2.50 11.61
C LEU A 332 -1.21 2.51 10.85
N ASN A 333 -0.71 3.70 10.57
CA ASN A 333 0.59 3.91 9.92
C ASN A 333 1.68 4.12 10.96
#